data_a06f82892e43c104609ebc59991c200c
#
_entry.id   a06f82892e43c104609ebc59991c200c
#
_cell.length_a   1.000
_cell.length_b   1.000
_cell.length_c   1.000
_cell.angle_alpha   90.00
_cell.angle_beta   90.00
_cell.angle_gamma   90.00
#
_symmetry.space_group_name_H-M   'P 1'
#
loop_
_entity.id
_entity.type
_entity.pdbx_description
1 polymer ?
#
loop_
_entity_poly.entity_id
_entity_poly.type
_entity_poly.pdbx_seq_one_letter_code
_entity_poly.pdbx_strand_id
1 'polypeptide(L)'
;MTKINIYAIEHFLSPNEGRDLYLEWLIHLRDTRAKVAVIRRVARMETGNFGDFKFCRDGVLELRVDVGAGYRVYYALAGSKVVLLLCGGDKRSQQKDIERAVECWKVWQKENKE
;
A
#
# COMPACT_ATOMS: atom_id res chain seq x y z
N MET A 1 -0.64 -16.63 -23.05
CA MET A 1 -0.60 -17.23 -21.71
C MET A 1 -1.38 -16.35 -20.75
N THR A 2 -2.30 -16.95 -20.03
CA THR A 2 -3.19 -16.22 -19.11
C THR A 2 -2.49 -15.95 -17.79
N LYS A 3 -2.50 -14.68 -17.34
CA LYS A 3 -2.01 -14.32 -16.02
C LYS A 3 -2.96 -14.83 -14.96
N ILE A 4 -2.42 -15.45 -13.92
CA ILE A 4 -3.21 -15.88 -12.77
C ILE A 4 -3.04 -14.86 -11.66
N ASN A 5 -4.14 -14.23 -11.22
CA ASN A 5 -4.11 -13.31 -10.10
C ASN A 5 -4.23 -14.09 -8.80
N ILE A 6 -3.17 -14.09 -8.01
CA ILE A 6 -3.09 -14.76 -6.71
C ILE A 6 -3.70 -13.90 -5.62
N TYR A 7 -3.51 -12.58 -5.73
CA TYR A 7 -3.99 -11.60 -4.75
C TYR A 7 -4.99 -10.64 -5.36
N ALA A 8 -5.98 -10.25 -4.59
CA ALA A 8 -6.83 -9.10 -4.91
C ALA A 8 -6.21 -7.87 -4.26
N ILE A 9 -6.22 -6.75 -4.96
CA ILE A 9 -5.76 -5.47 -4.41
C ILE A 9 -6.99 -4.71 -3.92
N GLU A 10 -7.01 -4.40 -2.63
CA GLU A 10 -8.07 -3.59 -2.02
C GLU A 10 -7.46 -2.36 -1.38
N HIS A 11 -8.25 -1.31 -1.25
CA HIS A 11 -7.83 -0.07 -0.63
C HIS A 11 -8.52 0.08 0.73
N PHE A 12 -7.74 0.43 1.74
CA PHE A 12 -8.31 0.79 3.03
C PHE A 12 -9.08 2.10 2.88
N LEU A 13 -10.32 2.12 3.34
CA LEU A 13 -11.15 3.32 3.38
C LEU A 13 -11.41 3.69 4.85
N SER A 14 -11.22 4.96 5.21
CA SER A 14 -11.45 5.38 6.58
C SER A 14 -12.92 5.19 6.96
N PRO A 15 -13.21 4.77 8.20
CA PRO A 15 -14.57 4.36 8.57
C PRO A 15 -15.65 5.41 8.39
N ASN A 16 -15.40 6.63 8.81
CA ASN A 16 -16.44 7.66 8.82
C ASN A 16 -16.55 8.42 7.50
N GLU A 17 -15.41 8.74 6.91
CA GLU A 17 -15.34 9.59 5.73
C GLU A 17 -15.14 8.83 4.43
N GLY A 18 -14.81 7.54 4.51
CA GLY A 18 -14.54 6.72 3.32
C GLY A 18 -13.33 7.20 2.54
N ARG A 19 -12.35 7.81 3.21
CA ARG A 19 -11.17 8.34 2.54
C ARG A 19 -10.21 7.21 2.18
N ASP A 20 -9.70 7.29 0.97
CA ASP A 20 -8.70 6.39 0.44
C ASP A 20 -7.34 7.10 0.48
N LEU A 21 -6.59 6.90 1.55
CA LEU A 21 -5.34 7.62 1.76
C LEU A 21 -4.28 7.31 0.71
N TYR A 22 -4.22 6.06 0.28
CA TYR A 22 -3.28 5.66 -0.78
C TYR A 22 -3.61 6.39 -2.08
N LEU A 23 -4.88 6.36 -2.50
CA LEU A 23 -5.29 6.98 -3.75
C LEU A 23 -5.12 8.50 -3.71
N GLU A 24 -5.47 9.13 -2.59
CA GLU A 24 -5.26 10.57 -2.42
C GLU A 24 -3.79 10.94 -2.60
N TRP A 25 -2.91 10.18 -1.96
CA TRP A 25 -1.48 10.39 -2.09
C TRP A 25 -1.02 10.21 -3.53
N LEU A 26 -1.46 9.14 -4.17
CA LEU A 26 -1.05 8.81 -5.54
C LEU A 26 -1.44 9.89 -6.54
N ILE A 27 -2.68 10.36 -6.49
CA ILE A 27 -3.15 11.38 -7.45
C ILE A 27 -2.48 12.74 -7.25
N HIS A 28 -1.95 13.00 -6.06
CA HIS A 28 -1.25 14.26 -5.77
C HIS A 28 0.26 14.19 -6.02
N LEU A 29 0.79 13.05 -6.42
CA LEU A 29 2.20 12.96 -6.79
C LEU A 29 2.46 13.79 -8.05
N ARG A 30 3.40 14.71 -7.95
CA ARG A 30 3.78 15.60 -9.06
C ARG A 30 4.68 14.91 -10.06
N ASP A 31 5.49 13.98 -9.59
CA ASP A 31 6.42 13.23 -10.44
C ASP A 31 5.64 12.15 -11.21
N THR A 32 5.38 12.41 -12.49
CA THR A 32 4.61 11.50 -13.34
C THR A 32 5.29 10.15 -13.51
N ARG A 33 6.61 10.12 -13.60
CA ARG A 33 7.37 8.86 -13.73
C ARG A 33 7.21 8.02 -12.47
N ALA A 34 7.27 8.66 -11.33
CA ALA A 34 7.08 7.99 -10.03
C ALA A 34 5.66 7.45 -9.92
N LYS A 35 4.67 8.24 -10.31
CA LYS A 35 3.26 7.81 -10.28
C LYS A 35 3.05 6.53 -11.10
N VAL A 36 3.57 6.50 -12.33
CA VAL A 36 3.46 5.33 -13.20
C VAL A 36 4.20 4.14 -12.59
N ALA A 37 5.38 4.36 -12.03
CA ALA A 37 6.17 3.31 -11.39
C ALA A 37 5.41 2.69 -10.21
N VAL A 38 4.79 3.53 -9.38
CA VAL A 38 3.99 3.07 -8.24
C VAL A 38 2.82 2.20 -8.72
N ILE A 39 2.07 2.69 -9.71
CA ILE A 39 0.92 1.96 -10.26
C ILE A 39 1.35 0.58 -10.76
N ARG A 40 2.46 0.51 -11.50
CA ARG A 40 2.97 -0.75 -12.04
C ARG A 40 3.42 -1.71 -10.95
N ARG A 41 4.08 -1.19 -9.93
CA ARG A 41 4.57 -2.03 -8.84
C ARG A 41 3.42 -2.61 -8.02
N VAL A 42 2.38 -1.80 -7.77
CA VAL A 42 1.18 -2.28 -7.08
C VAL A 42 0.48 -3.36 -7.91
N ALA A 43 0.34 -3.14 -9.22
CA ALA A 43 -0.31 -4.11 -10.10
C ALA A 43 0.40 -5.47 -10.09
N ARG A 44 1.73 -5.49 -10.00
CA ARG A 44 2.49 -6.75 -9.96
C ARG A 44 2.19 -7.60 -8.74
N MET A 45 1.75 -6.99 -7.65
CA MET A 45 1.42 -7.73 -6.44
C MET A 45 0.24 -8.68 -6.66
N GLU A 46 -0.62 -8.42 -7.64
CA GLU A 46 -1.73 -9.31 -7.98
C GLU A 46 -1.26 -10.72 -8.35
N THR A 47 -0.10 -10.83 -8.95
CA THR A 47 0.49 -12.12 -9.34
C THR A 47 1.49 -12.66 -8.32
N GLY A 48 1.55 -12.05 -7.13
CA GLY A 48 2.48 -12.47 -6.08
C GLY A 48 3.87 -11.90 -6.21
N ASN A 49 4.09 -10.96 -7.12
CA ASN A 49 5.39 -10.32 -7.30
C ASN A 49 5.45 -9.04 -6.47
N PHE A 50 6.01 -9.15 -5.28
CA PHE A 50 6.12 -8.01 -4.36
C PHE A 50 7.36 -7.15 -4.62
N GLY A 51 8.32 -7.66 -5.39
CA GLY A 51 9.52 -6.92 -5.73
C GLY A 51 10.31 -6.49 -4.49
N ASP A 52 10.78 -5.25 -4.49
CA ASP A 52 11.53 -4.68 -3.37
C ASP A 52 10.56 -4.28 -2.25
N PHE A 53 10.49 -5.08 -1.19
CA PHE A 53 9.61 -4.83 -0.07
C PHE A 53 10.32 -5.09 1.25
N LYS A 54 9.75 -4.59 2.33
CA LYS A 54 10.32 -4.75 3.67
C LYS A 54 9.19 -4.82 4.70
N PHE A 55 9.35 -5.69 5.69
CA PHE A 55 8.48 -5.68 6.87
C PHE A 55 8.81 -4.46 7.74
N CYS A 56 7.79 -3.74 8.13
CA CYS A 56 7.95 -2.60 9.03
C CYS A 56 7.70 -3.02 10.48
N ARG A 57 6.43 -3.09 10.87
CA ARG A 57 6.01 -3.58 12.19
C ARG A 57 4.51 -3.82 12.19
N ASP A 58 4.04 -4.58 13.16
CA ASP A 58 2.61 -4.81 13.41
C ASP A 58 1.81 -5.27 12.19
N GLY A 59 2.46 -6.06 11.32
CA GLY A 59 1.81 -6.59 10.12
C GLY A 59 1.85 -5.66 8.91
N VAL A 60 2.44 -4.49 9.05
CA VAL A 60 2.58 -3.54 7.93
C VAL A 60 3.88 -3.79 7.19
N LEU A 61 3.78 -3.80 5.86
CA LEU A 61 4.92 -3.91 4.96
C LEU A 61 5.04 -2.64 4.13
N GLU A 62 6.23 -2.36 3.64
CA GLU A 62 6.42 -1.28 2.68
C GLU A 62 6.86 -1.83 1.34
N LEU A 63 6.25 -1.33 0.29
CA LEU A 63 6.66 -1.55 -1.08
C LEU A 63 7.55 -0.35 -1.45
N ARG A 64 8.79 -0.63 -1.82
CA ARG A 64 9.76 0.43 -2.13
C ARG A 64 9.82 0.67 -3.62
N VAL A 65 9.63 1.92 -4.00
CA VAL A 65 9.70 2.35 -5.40
C VAL A 65 10.84 3.35 -5.53
N ASP A 66 11.99 2.86 -5.96
CA ASP A 66 13.22 3.64 -6.00
C ASP A 66 13.33 4.48 -7.27
N VAL A 67 12.49 5.49 -7.35
CA VAL A 67 12.44 6.45 -8.44
C VAL A 67 12.36 7.85 -7.80
N GLY A 68 13.13 8.81 -8.31
CA GLY A 68 13.11 10.17 -7.81
C GLY A 68 13.44 10.26 -6.32
N ALA A 69 12.54 10.84 -5.54
CA ALA A 69 12.72 11.04 -4.10
C ALA A 69 12.67 9.75 -3.28
N GLY A 70 12.35 8.64 -3.91
CA GLY A 70 12.17 7.37 -3.22
C GLY A 70 10.79 7.28 -2.57
N TYR A 71 9.88 6.54 -3.21
CA TYR A 71 8.48 6.46 -2.78
C TYR A 71 8.20 5.12 -2.12
N ARG A 72 7.19 5.11 -1.27
CA ARG A 72 6.80 3.91 -0.55
C ARG A 72 5.30 3.77 -0.50
N VAL A 73 4.82 2.54 -0.69
CA VAL A 73 3.41 2.20 -0.49
C VAL A 73 3.35 1.24 0.68
N TYR A 74 2.55 1.59 1.67
CA TYR A 74 2.36 0.76 2.87
C TYR A 74 1.14 -0.10 2.70
N TYR A 75 1.29 -1.38 3.01
CA TYR A 75 0.21 -2.34 2.82
C TYR A 75 0.26 -3.41 3.91
N ALA A 76 -0.81 -4.18 4.00
CA ALA A 76 -0.89 -5.36 4.85
C ALA A 76 -1.50 -6.50 4.05
N LEU A 77 -1.23 -7.72 4.47
CA LEU A 77 -1.85 -8.90 3.87
C LEU A 77 -3.05 -9.28 4.73
N ALA A 78 -4.24 -9.14 4.13
CA ALA A 78 -5.49 -9.45 4.81
C ALA A 78 -5.89 -10.87 4.42
N GLY A 79 -5.73 -11.80 5.35
CA GLY A 79 -5.90 -13.21 5.05
C GLY A 79 -4.84 -13.69 4.06
N SER A 80 -5.19 -14.66 3.24
CA SER A 80 -4.24 -15.30 2.31
C SER A 80 -4.27 -14.74 0.90
N LYS A 81 -5.23 -13.88 0.58
CA LYS A 81 -5.48 -13.48 -0.83
C LYS A 81 -5.67 -11.99 -1.08
N VAL A 82 -5.57 -11.15 -0.06
CA VAL A 82 -5.82 -9.72 -0.21
C VAL A 82 -4.59 -8.91 0.18
N VAL A 83 -4.18 -8.02 -0.73
CA VAL A 83 -3.22 -6.95 -0.44
C VAL A 83 -4.04 -5.71 -0.15
N LEU A 84 -3.99 -5.24 1.09
CA LEU A 84 -4.72 -4.05 1.52
C LEU A 84 -3.79 -2.84 1.50
N LEU A 85 -4.03 -1.91 0.59
CA LEU A 85 -3.23 -0.69 0.47
C LEU A 85 -3.69 0.30 1.54
N LEU A 86 -2.75 0.78 2.34
CA LEU A 86 -3.05 1.61 3.51
C LEU A 86 -2.78 3.10 3.25
N CYS A 87 -1.57 3.42 2.86
CA CYS A 87 -1.19 4.81 2.54
C CYS A 87 0.12 4.80 1.78
N GLY A 88 0.57 5.98 1.37
CA GLY A 88 1.84 6.13 0.68
C GLY A 88 2.59 7.34 1.18
N GLY A 89 3.85 7.44 0.80
CA GLY A 89 4.70 8.55 1.17
C GLY A 89 6.06 8.45 0.50
N ASP A 90 6.97 9.30 0.93
CA ASP A 90 8.33 9.26 0.45
C ASP A 90 9.30 8.95 1.60
N LYS A 91 10.58 8.96 1.27
CA LYS A 91 11.65 8.66 2.22
C LYS A 91 11.65 9.57 3.45
N ARG A 92 11.26 10.84 3.28
CA ARG A 92 11.30 11.85 4.35
C ARG A 92 10.20 11.67 5.39
N SER A 93 9.05 11.16 4.98
CA SER A 93 7.90 10.98 5.86
C SER A 93 7.74 9.56 6.36
N GLN A 94 8.72 8.70 6.14
CA GLN A 94 8.65 7.26 6.41
C GLN A 94 8.14 6.92 7.81
N GLN A 95 8.70 7.53 8.84
CA GLN A 95 8.33 7.22 10.22
C GLN A 95 6.86 7.50 10.50
N LYS A 96 6.39 8.67 10.10
CA LYS A 96 4.99 9.08 10.25
C LYS A 96 4.07 8.20 9.44
N ASP A 97 4.48 7.84 8.24
CA ASP A 97 3.65 7.04 7.35
C ASP A 97 3.48 5.62 7.85
N ILE A 98 4.53 5.05 8.44
CA ILE A 98 4.45 3.73 9.07
C ILE A 98 3.46 3.77 10.24
N GLU A 99 3.53 4.80 11.09
CA GLU A 99 2.59 4.95 12.20
C GLU A 99 1.15 5.04 11.72
N ARG A 100 0.93 5.83 10.67
CA ARG A 100 -0.40 5.97 10.06
C ARG A 100 -0.88 4.65 9.48
N ALA A 101 -0.01 3.93 8.79
CA ALA A 101 -0.35 2.64 8.20
C ALA A 101 -0.74 1.61 9.28
N VAL A 102 0.00 1.59 10.38
CA VAL A 102 -0.30 0.69 11.52
C VAL A 102 -1.68 1.02 12.09
N GLU A 103 -2.01 2.30 12.26
CA GLU A 103 -3.33 2.74 12.72
C GLU A 103 -4.43 2.25 11.76
N CYS A 104 -4.25 2.46 10.48
CA CYS A 104 -5.21 2.03 9.47
C CYS A 104 -5.43 0.52 9.52
N TRP A 105 -4.34 -0.24 9.64
CA TRP A 105 -4.40 -1.69 9.70
C TRP A 105 -5.17 -2.17 10.93
N LYS A 106 -4.92 -1.55 12.08
CA LYS A 106 -5.63 -1.88 13.32
C LYS A 106 -7.12 -1.59 13.21
N VAL A 107 -7.48 -0.46 12.61
CA VAL A 107 -8.88 -0.08 12.38
C VAL A 107 -9.55 -1.11 11.47
N TRP A 108 -8.89 -1.46 10.37
CA TRP A 108 -9.44 -2.44 9.43
C TRP A 108 -9.67 -3.80 10.11
N GLN A 109 -8.68 -4.26 10.87
CA GLN A 109 -8.78 -5.54 11.58
C GLN A 109 -9.94 -5.55 12.57
N LYS A 110 -10.14 -4.46 13.28
CA LYS A 110 -11.22 -4.33 14.24
C LYS A 110 -12.59 -4.40 13.57
N GLU A 111 -12.73 -3.77 12.42
CA GLU A 111 -14.00 -3.74 11.68
C GLU A 111 -14.30 -5.04 10.94
N ASN A 112 -13.28 -5.79 10.60
CA ASN A 112 -13.42 -7.05 9.85
C ASN A 112 -13.20 -8.27 10.73
N LYS A 113 -13.34 -8.11 12.03
CA LYS A 113 -13.23 -9.18 12.99
C LYS A 113 -14.48 -10.03 12.94
N GLU A 114 -14.30 -11.33 12.82
CA GLU A 114 -15.39 -12.30 12.85
C GLU A 114 -15.80 -12.64 14.28
#